data_26f68811307fb5c9e0e89db0a7a63389
#
_entry.id   26f68811307fb5c9e0e89db0a7a63389
#
_cell.length_a   1.000
_cell.length_b   1.000
_cell.length_c   1.000
_cell.angle_alpha   90.00
_cell.angle_beta   90.00
_cell.angle_gamma   90.00
#
_symmetry.space_group_name_H-M   'P 1'
#
loop_
_entity.id
_entity.type
_entity.pdbx_description
1 polymer ?
#
loop_
_entity_poly.entity_id
_entity_poly.type
_entity_poly.pdbx_seq_one_letter_code
_entity_poly.pdbx_strand_id
1 'polypeptide(L)'
;MKGLAAVVLESVGAAEAAGCETWLRAQIAAEFAGDPGALVQRLLDGSRQHAGRRAHEVEDARDYLDGLGRPSWVTSAAHRWFGQLLEEAAAADHAADHEGARA
;
A
#
# COMPACT_ATOMS: atom_id res chain seq x y z
N MET A 1 -6.62 -13.59 4.13
CA MET A 1 -7.67 -13.22 3.15
C MET A 1 -8.64 -12.16 3.68
N LYS A 2 -8.92 -12.14 4.97
CA LYS A 2 -9.80 -11.10 5.57
C LYS A 2 -9.23 -9.69 5.43
N GLY A 3 -7.92 -9.52 5.55
CA GLY A 3 -7.28 -8.24 5.30
C GLY A 3 -7.44 -7.78 3.86
N LEU A 4 -7.28 -8.68 2.89
CA LEU A 4 -7.49 -8.36 1.49
C LEU A 4 -8.96 -7.99 1.22
N ALA A 5 -9.90 -8.70 1.85
CA ALA A 5 -11.32 -8.33 1.75
C ALA A 5 -11.57 -6.91 2.26
N ALA A 6 -10.94 -6.52 3.37
CA ALA A 6 -11.06 -5.17 3.91
C ALA A 6 -10.53 -4.11 2.94
N VAL A 7 -9.40 -4.38 2.27
CA VAL A 7 -8.86 -3.49 1.22
C VAL A 7 -9.89 -3.28 0.11
N VAL A 8 -10.48 -4.37 -0.38
CA VAL A 8 -11.47 -4.31 -1.47
C VAL A 8 -12.73 -3.56 -1.01
N LEU A 9 -13.22 -3.84 0.19
CA LEU A 9 -14.41 -3.16 0.74
C LEU A 9 -14.19 -1.63 0.85
N GLU A 10 -13.08 -1.21 1.39
CA GLU A 10 -12.78 0.23 1.54
C GLU A 10 -12.63 0.90 0.17
N SER A 11 -11.88 0.29 -0.75
CA SER A 11 -11.64 0.83 -2.08
C SER A 11 -12.91 0.91 -2.92
N VAL A 12 -13.71 -0.14 -2.93
CA VAL A 12 -14.97 -0.18 -3.70
C VAL A 12 -15.99 0.80 -3.09
N GLY A 13 -16.08 0.88 -1.76
CA GLY A 13 -16.94 1.86 -1.10
C GLY A 13 -16.59 3.31 -1.46
N ALA A 14 -15.31 3.63 -1.54
CA ALA A 14 -14.84 4.95 -1.98
C ALA A 14 -15.18 5.19 -3.45
N ALA A 15 -15.01 4.18 -4.30
CA ALA A 15 -15.32 4.28 -5.73
C ALA A 15 -16.83 4.46 -5.98
N GLU A 16 -17.69 3.81 -5.18
CA GLU A 16 -19.14 4.05 -5.23
C GLU A 16 -19.47 5.52 -4.93
N ALA A 17 -18.87 6.07 -3.87
CA ALA A 17 -19.07 7.46 -3.50
C ALA A 17 -18.55 8.43 -4.57
N ALA A 18 -17.49 8.07 -5.28
CA ALA A 18 -16.90 8.87 -6.35
C ALA A 18 -17.52 8.62 -7.72
N GLY A 19 -18.43 7.64 -7.85
CA GLY A 19 -19.11 7.33 -9.11
C GLY A 19 -18.28 6.53 -10.12
N CYS A 20 -17.24 5.82 -9.69
CA CYS A 20 -16.33 5.05 -10.54
C CYS A 20 -16.19 3.58 -10.13
N GLU A 21 -17.21 3.01 -9.52
CA GLU A 21 -17.17 1.63 -9.01
C GLU A 21 -16.84 0.59 -10.09
N THR A 22 -17.52 0.65 -11.23
CA THR A 22 -17.31 -0.31 -12.31
C THR A 22 -15.86 -0.29 -12.82
N TRP A 23 -15.31 0.90 -12.99
CA TRP A 23 -13.92 1.08 -13.37
C TRP A 23 -12.96 0.47 -12.35
N LEU A 24 -13.16 0.76 -11.06
CA LEU A 24 -12.28 0.25 -10.03
C LEU A 24 -12.34 -1.27 -9.89
N ARG A 25 -13.54 -1.86 -9.96
CA ARG A 25 -13.69 -3.33 -9.94
C ARG A 25 -12.90 -3.98 -11.07
N ALA A 26 -12.94 -3.41 -12.27
CA ALA A 26 -12.19 -3.89 -13.42
C ALA A 26 -10.67 -3.77 -13.21
N GLN A 27 -10.21 -2.68 -12.61
CA GLN A 27 -8.79 -2.49 -12.30
C GLN A 27 -8.29 -3.51 -11.29
N ILE A 28 -9.04 -3.77 -10.22
CA ILE A 28 -8.70 -4.78 -9.21
C ILE A 28 -8.65 -6.17 -9.86
N ALA A 29 -9.66 -6.53 -10.66
CA ALA A 29 -9.70 -7.82 -11.33
C ALA A 29 -8.49 -8.01 -12.26
N ALA A 30 -8.09 -6.96 -12.98
CA ALA A 30 -6.94 -6.99 -13.87
C ALA A 30 -5.63 -7.32 -13.13
N GLU A 31 -5.46 -6.82 -11.90
CA GLU A 31 -4.28 -7.12 -11.08
C GLU A 31 -4.15 -8.63 -10.76
N PHE A 32 -5.27 -9.32 -10.65
CA PHE A 32 -5.31 -10.75 -10.33
C PHE A 32 -5.35 -11.66 -11.57
N ALA A 33 -5.36 -11.11 -12.78
CA ALA A 33 -5.52 -11.91 -14.01
C ALA A 33 -4.27 -12.68 -14.42
N GLY A 34 -3.10 -12.34 -13.87
CA GLY A 34 -1.83 -13.02 -14.17
C GLY A 34 -1.48 -14.12 -13.17
N ASP A 35 -0.20 -14.40 -13.05
CA ASP A 35 0.33 -15.37 -12.07
C ASP A 35 0.20 -14.80 -10.65
N PRO A 36 -0.56 -15.46 -9.75
CA PRO A 36 -0.74 -14.98 -8.38
C PRO A 36 0.56 -14.93 -7.58
N GLY A 37 1.47 -15.88 -7.76
CA GLY A 37 2.76 -15.88 -7.07
C GLY A 37 3.63 -14.68 -7.46
N ALA A 38 3.65 -14.35 -8.74
CA ALA A 38 4.36 -13.19 -9.24
C ALA A 38 3.74 -11.88 -8.70
N LEU A 39 2.43 -11.83 -8.57
CA LEU A 39 1.74 -10.67 -7.96
C LEU A 39 2.19 -10.48 -6.51
N VAL A 40 2.19 -11.53 -5.71
CA VAL A 40 2.63 -11.46 -4.30
C VAL A 40 4.06 -10.95 -4.20
N GLN A 41 4.96 -11.50 -5.02
CA GLN A 41 6.37 -11.08 -5.01
C GLN A 41 6.53 -9.62 -5.41
N ARG A 42 5.81 -9.18 -6.43
CA ARG A 42 5.82 -7.78 -6.89
C ARG A 42 5.30 -6.83 -5.82
N LEU A 43 4.25 -7.21 -5.09
CA LEU A 43 3.72 -6.40 -3.99
C LEU A 43 4.72 -6.26 -2.85
N LEU A 44 5.43 -7.33 -2.51
CA LEU A 44 6.45 -7.30 -1.46
C LEU A 44 7.66 -6.46 -1.87
N ASP A 45 8.25 -6.77 -3.02
CA ASP A 45 9.46 -6.09 -3.50
C ASP A 45 9.20 -4.62 -3.83
N GLY A 46 8.11 -4.34 -4.52
CA GLY A 46 7.74 -2.97 -4.87
C GLY A 46 7.44 -2.12 -3.65
N SER A 47 6.81 -2.69 -2.64
CA SER A 47 6.52 -1.97 -1.40
C SER A 47 7.80 -1.60 -0.65
N ARG A 48 8.77 -2.50 -0.58
CA ARG A 48 10.07 -2.23 0.03
C ARG A 48 10.87 -1.21 -0.77
N GLN A 49 10.90 -1.36 -2.08
CA GLN A 49 11.66 -0.49 -2.98
C GLN A 49 11.12 0.94 -3.02
N HIS A 50 9.80 1.10 -2.95
CA HIS A 50 9.11 2.38 -3.14
C HIS A 50 8.34 2.84 -1.89
N ALA A 51 8.75 2.41 -0.70
CA ALA A 51 8.02 2.69 0.54
C ALA A 51 7.79 4.19 0.78
N GLY A 52 8.79 5.03 0.55
CA GLY A 52 8.68 6.48 0.76
C GLY A 52 7.64 7.13 -0.16
N ARG A 53 7.69 6.81 -1.45
CA ARG A 53 6.72 7.31 -2.42
C ARG A 53 5.31 6.80 -2.11
N ARG A 54 5.19 5.51 -1.79
CA ARG A 54 3.90 4.89 -1.47
C ARG A 54 3.30 5.41 -0.17
N ALA A 55 4.13 5.71 0.83
CA ALA A 55 3.66 6.37 2.05
C ALA A 55 3.00 7.71 1.75
N HIS A 56 3.62 8.49 0.87
CA HIS A 56 3.09 9.78 0.45
C HIS A 56 1.79 9.64 -0.36
N GLU A 57 1.76 8.68 -1.28
CA GLU A 57 0.57 8.39 -2.11
C GLU A 57 -0.63 7.96 -1.25
N VAL A 58 -0.43 7.13 -0.24
CA VAL A 58 -1.53 6.70 0.64
C VAL A 58 -1.98 7.81 1.59
N GLU A 59 -1.11 8.75 1.93
CA GLU A 59 -1.49 9.95 2.65
C GLU A 59 -2.49 10.78 1.85
N ASP A 60 -2.20 11.01 0.58
CA ASP A 60 -3.10 11.71 -0.35
C ASP A 60 -4.41 10.94 -0.53
N ALA A 61 -4.34 9.61 -0.65
CA ALA A 61 -5.52 8.76 -0.75
C ALA A 61 -6.40 8.85 0.50
N ARG A 62 -5.80 8.86 1.68
CA ARG A 62 -6.53 9.02 2.94
C ARG A 62 -7.29 10.33 2.97
N ASP A 63 -6.63 11.42 2.61
CA ASP A 63 -7.24 12.74 2.57
C ASP A 63 -8.41 12.79 1.58
N TYR A 64 -8.27 12.11 0.45
CA TYR A 64 -9.33 11.99 -0.55
C TYR A 64 -10.54 11.22 -0.01
N LEU A 65 -10.32 10.07 0.65
CA LEU A 65 -11.40 9.28 1.25
C LEU A 65 -12.12 10.08 2.35
N ASP A 66 -11.36 10.78 3.18
CA ASP A 66 -11.91 11.61 4.25
C ASP A 66 -12.78 12.72 3.65
N GLY A 67 -12.35 13.32 2.55
CA GLY A 67 -13.13 14.32 1.81
C GLY A 67 -14.42 13.79 1.21
N LEU A 68 -14.46 12.49 0.87
CA LEU A 68 -15.68 11.81 0.40
C LEU A 68 -16.62 11.40 1.55
N GLY A 69 -16.20 11.58 2.80
CA GLY A 69 -16.95 11.10 3.96
C GLY A 69 -16.94 9.57 4.10
N ARG A 70 -15.93 8.91 3.53
CA ARG A 70 -15.78 7.44 3.58
C ARG A 70 -14.69 7.04 4.58
N PRO A 71 -14.82 5.85 5.19
CA PRO A 71 -13.77 5.35 6.06
C PRO A 71 -12.44 5.18 5.32
N SER A 72 -11.34 5.58 5.95
CA SER A 72 -9.97 5.45 5.44
C SER A 72 -9.12 4.53 6.31
N TRP A 73 -9.73 3.57 6.98
CA TRP A 73 -9.08 2.72 7.98
C TRP A 73 -7.95 1.87 7.40
N VAL A 74 -8.19 1.21 6.26
CA VAL A 74 -7.18 0.38 5.60
C VAL A 74 -6.07 1.26 5.02
N THR A 75 -6.44 2.37 4.39
CA THR A 75 -5.49 3.34 3.83
C THR A 75 -4.58 3.90 4.93
N SER A 76 -5.15 4.22 6.10
CA SER A 76 -4.38 4.67 7.26
C SER A 76 -3.42 3.58 7.77
N ALA A 77 -3.87 2.33 7.80
CA ALA A 77 -3.02 1.20 8.17
C ALA A 77 -1.90 0.98 7.13
N ALA A 78 -2.20 1.15 5.85
CA ALA A 78 -1.19 1.07 4.79
C ALA A 78 -0.10 2.12 4.98
N HIS A 79 -0.46 3.35 5.34
CA HIS A 79 0.50 4.41 5.65
C HIS A 79 1.46 3.98 6.77
N ARG A 80 0.95 3.37 7.81
CA ARG A 80 1.76 2.83 8.92
C ARG A 80 2.69 1.73 8.44
N TRP A 81 2.22 0.83 7.58
CA TRP A 81 3.06 -0.24 7.01
C TRP A 81 4.22 0.31 6.19
N PHE A 82 3.99 1.30 5.33
CA PHE A 82 5.08 1.90 4.56
C PHE A 82 6.05 2.65 5.46
N GLY A 83 5.58 3.29 6.53
CA GLY A 83 6.45 3.87 7.56
C GLY A 83 7.32 2.81 8.25
N GLN A 84 6.76 1.65 8.56
CA GLN A 84 7.50 0.52 9.14
C GLN A 84 8.59 0.02 8.19
N LEU A 85 8.29 -0.10 6.89
CA LEU A 85 9.27 -0.51 5.90
C LEU A 85 10.43 0.50 5.78
N LEU A 86 10.14 1.79 5.88
CA LEU A 86 11.16 2.83 5.89
C LEU A 86 12.06 2.72 7.13
N GLU A 87 11.51 2.45 8.30
CA GLU A 87 12.26 2.24 9.52
C GLU A 87 13.17 1.00 9.41
N GLU A 88 12.65 -0.10 8.86
CA GLU A 88 13.42 -1.33 8.62
C GLU A 88 14.59 -1.08 7.66
N ALA A 89 14.34 -0.33 6.58
CA ALA A 89 15.39 0.01 5.62
C ALA A 89 16.46 0.90 6.26
N ALA A 90 16.07 1.89 7.06
CA ALA A 90 17.00 2.76 7.78
C ALA A 90 17.83 1.97 8.79
N ALA A 91 17.23 1.03 9.51
CA ALA A 91 17.94 0.16 10.44
C ALA A 91 18.95 -0.76 9.73
N ALA A 92 18.58 -1.31 8.57
CA ALA A 92 19.46 -2.14 7.75
C ALA A 92 20.65 -1.33 7.21
N ASP A 93 20.41 -0.11 6.72
CA ASP A 93 21.45 0.80 6.23
C ASP A 93 22.42 1.19 7.37
N HIS A 94 21.87 1.49 8.54
CA HIS A 94 22.68 1.81 9.72
C HIS A 94 23.56 0.62 10.16
N ALA A 95 23.01 -0.58 10.16
CA ALA A 95 23.78 -1.79 10.47
C ALA A 95 24.89 -2.05 9.45
N ALA A 96 24.61 -1.85 8.15
CA ALA A 96 25.59 -2.01 7.08
C ALA A 96 26.73 -0.98 7.22
N ASP A 97 26.41 0.29 7.49
CA ASP A 97 27.39 1.35 7.71
C ASP A 97 28.25 1.06 8.93
N HIS A 98 27.66 0.54 10.01
CA HIS A 98 28.38 0.19 11.23
C HIS A 98 29.35 -0.98 11.00
N GLU A 99 28.94 -2.01 10.26
CA GLU A 99 29.79 -3.13 9.86
C GLU A 99 30.94 -2.66 8.94
N GLY A 100 30.62 -1.78 7.98
CA GLY A 100 31.62 -1.19 7.10
C GLY A 100 32.66 -0.38 7.86
N ALA A 101 32.29 0.33 8.90
CA ALA A 101 33.21 1.11 9.73
C ALA A 101 34.18 0.23 10.54
N ARG A 102 33.84 -1.03 10.80
CA ARG A 102 34.68 -1.99 11.52
C ARG A 102 35.68 -2.71 10.60
N ALA A 103 35.41 -2.73 9.33
CA ALA A 103 36.26 -3.35 8.35
C ALA A 103 37.41 -2.40 7.96
#